data_1c4d00ef753ef1f1e0ff1df44bd286aa
#
_entry.id   1c4d00ef753ef1f1e0ff1df44bd286aa
#
_cell.length_a   1.000
_cell.length_b   1.000
_cell.length_c   1.000
_cell.angle_alpha   90.00
_cell.angle_beta   90.00
_cell.angle_gamma   90.00
#
_symmetry.space_group_name_H-M   'P 1'
#
loop_
_entity.id
_entity.type
_entity.pdbx_description
1 polymer ?
#
loop_
_entity_poly.entity_id
_entity_poly.type
_entity_poly.pdbx_seq_one_letter_code
_entity_poly.pdbx_strand_id
1 'polypeptide(L)'
;FLAKEELNTFFANRTGDLRANLVDFSADDNDVSIQPDGRTQKYRGENTRDNPAFIFRITEMYLIRAEAKGYPAGIDDLNTVRTNRGLGNSSASSESEFIQDLLDERKAELNFEGHRMFDLARKGQFAVAVGAVKNSSDYTISDFNAIFPIPKQETITAKLKQNPGYPTN
;
A
#
# COMPACT_ATOMS: atom_id res chain seq x y z
N PHE A 1 -2.84 -4.33 -5.84
CA PHE A 1 -2.67 -3.56 -7.07
C PHE A 1 -3.63 -2.40 -7.00
N LEU A 2 -3.12 -1.16 -6.89
CA LEU A 2 -3.94 0.01 -7.14
C LEU A 2 -4.10 0.14 -8.65
N ALA A 3 -5.31 0.44 -9.10
CA ALA A 3 -5.50 0.85 -10.47
C ALA A 3 -4.65 2.10 -10.73
N LYS A 4 -4.10 2.24 -11.92
CA LYS A 4 -3.27 3.39 -12.33
C LYS A 4 -3.91 4.72 -11.96
N GLU A 5 -5.21 4.88 -12.23
CA GLU A 5 -5.97 6.09 -11.95
C GLU A 5 -6.00 6.46 -10.48
N GLU A 6 -6.11 5.49 -9.57
CA GLU A 6 -6.09 5.76 -8.13
C GLU A 6 -4.74 6.24 -7.63
N LEU A 7 -3.66 5.65 -8.11
CA LEU A 7 -2.32 6.06 -7.71
C LEU A 7 -1.97 7.43 -8.29
N ASN A 8 -2.41 7.70 -9.52
CA ASN A 8 -2.29 9.01 -10.15
C ASN A 8 -3.04 10.08 -9.35
N THR A 9 -4.33 9.84 -9.07
CA THR A 9 -5.15 10.73 -8.24
C THR A 9 -4.56 10.93 -6.85
N PHE A 10 -4.04 9.87 -6.24
CA PHE A 10 -3.38 9.94 -4.95
C PHE A 10 -2.18 10.91 -4.96
N PHE A 11 -1.29 10.79 -5.94
CA PHE A 11 -0.13 11.68 -6.03
C PHE A 11 -0.51 13.10 -6.51
N ALA A 12 -1.53 13.25 -7.35
CA ALA A 12 -2.04 14.57 -7.77
C ALA A 12 -2.52 15.41 -6.57
N ASN A 13 -3.07 14.76 -5.53
CA ASN A 13 -3.50 15.40 -4.29
C ASN A 13 -2.34 15.64 -3.29
N ARG A 14 -1.10 15.26 -3.63
CA ARG A 14 0.09 15.41 -2.80
C ARG A 14 1.11 16.35 -3.47
N THR A 15 0.70 17.58 -3.69
CA THR A 15 1.52 18.59 -4.38
C THR A 15 2.90 18.71 -3.76
N GLY A 16 3.95 18.59 -4.58
CA GLY A 16 5.35 18.65 -4.14
C GLY A 16 5.94 17.30 -3.71
N ASP A 17 5.15 16.22 -3.68
CA ASP A 17 5.68 14.89 -3.35
C ASP A 17 6.61 14.37 -4.46
N LEU A 18 7.91 14.31 -4.15
CA LEU A 18 8.95 13.90 -5.11
C LEU A 18 8.78 12.47 -5.62
N ARG A 19 8.03 11.64 -4.89
CA ARG A 19 7.78 10.24 -5.28
C ARG A 19 6.80 10.09 -6.43
N ALA A 20 6.01 11.13 -6.73
CA ALA A 20 5.20 11.16 -7.93
C ALA A 20 6.04 10.89 -9.19
N ASN A 21 7.29 11.38 -9.21
CA ASN A 21 8.22 11.17 -10.31
C ASN A 21 8.75 9.73 -10.44
N LEU A 22 8.49 8.87 -9.45
CA LEU A 22 8.88 7.45 -9.49
C LEU A 22 7.84 6.56 -10.17
N VAL A 23 6.69 7.12 -10.55
CA VAL A 23 5.63 6.42 -11.25
C VAL A 23 5.38 7.14 -12.57
N ASP A 24 5.59 6.46 -13.66
CA ASP A 24 5.32 7.01 -14.98
C ASP A 24 3.83 6.82 -15.31
N PHE A 25 3.11 7.93 -15.37
CA PHE A 25 1.69 7.98 -15.74
C PHE A 25 1.49 8.46 -17.18
N SER A 26 2.56 8.85 -17.88
CA SER A 26 2.50 9.46 -19.21
C SER A 26 2.73 8.48 -20.36
N ALA A 27 2.94 7.19 -20.07
CA ALA A 27 3.26 6.21 -21.09
C ALA A 27 2.15 6.14 -22.16
N ASP A 28 2.53 6.41 -23.41
CA ASP A 28 1.69 6.21 -24.57
C ASP A 28 1.58 4.70 -24.85
N ASP A 29 0.36 4.18 -24.92
CA ASP A 29 0.06 2.77 -25.22
C ASP A 29 0.63 2.29 -26.58
N ASN A 30 1.11 3.20 -27.42
CA ASN A 30 1.68 2.90 -28.73
C ASN A 30 3.19 2.66 -28.70
N ASP A 31 3.89 2.98 -27.62
CA ASP A 31 5.31 2.67 -27.48
C ASP A 31 5.53 1.32 -26.83
N VAL A 32 5.60 0.28 -27.65
CA VAL A 32 5.88 -1.10 -27.21
C VAL A 32 7.26 -1.30 -26.58
N SER A 33 8.15 -0.32 -26.67
CA SER A 33 9.47 -0.35 -26.01
C SER A 33 9.39 0.08 -24.55
N ILE A 34 8.37 0.84 -24.21
CA ILE A 34 8.06 1.29 -22.85
C ILE A 34 6.80 0.56 -22.42
N GLN A 35 6.89 -0.27 -21.40
CA GLN A 35 5.73 -0.99 -20.87
C GLN A 35 4.65 0.02 -20.46
N PRO A 36 3.38 -0.19 -20.83
CA PRO A 36 2.34 0.78 -20.59
C PRO A 36 2.08 0.99 -19.10
N ASP A 37 1.78 2.21 -18.77
CA ASP A 37 0.98 2.68 -17.65
C ASP A 37 1.29 2.23 -16.21
N GLY A 38 1.77 3.20 -15.40
CA GLY A 38 2.00 3.00 -13.97
C GLY A 38 3.28 2.25 -13.65
N ARG A 39 4.25 2.28 -14.55
CA ARG A 39 5.57 1.69 -14.30
C ARG A 39 6.25 2.41 -13.16
N THR A 40 6.71 1.65 -12.18
CA THR A 40 7.58 2.21 -11.16
C THR A 40 9.02 2.31 -11.64
N GLN A 41 9.64 3.46 -11.38
CA GLN A 41 11.07 3.68 -11.58
C GLN A 41 11.89 3.38 -10.30
N LYS A 42 11.27 2.83 -9.27
CA LYS A 42 11.98 2.41 -8.04
C LYS A 42 13.02 1.33 -8.31
N TYR A 43 12.70 0.44 -9.23
CA TYR A 43 13.57 -0.65 -9.64
C TYR A 43 14.23 -0.23 -10.94
N ARG A 44 15.33 0.52 -10.83
CA ARG A 44 16.14 0.93 -11.97
C ARG A 44 17.00 -0.23 -12.41
N GLY A 45 16.40 -1.21 -13.14
CA GLY A 45 17.16 -2.27 -13.75
C GLY A 45 17.94 -1.79 -14.95
N GLU A 46 19.19 -2.11 -14.99
CA GLU A 46 19.87 -2.29 -16.25
C GLU A 46 19.22 -3.48 -16.98
N ASN A 47 19.51 -3.69 -18.26
CA ASN A 47 18.94 -4.77 -19.07
C ASN A 47 19.24 -6.19 -18.54
N THR A 48 20.06 -6.30 -17.49
CA THR A 48 20.51 -7.54 -16.85
C THR A 48 19.50 -8.10 -15.84
N ARG A 49 18.43 -7.39 -15.48
CA ARG A 49 17.40 -7.77 -14.49
C ARG A 49 17.95 -7.99 -13.07
N ASP A 50 19.01 -7.29 -12.69
CA ASP A 50 19.77 -7.50 -11.45
C ASP A 50 19.32 -6.64 -10.27
N ASN A 51 18.12 -6.03 -10.35
CA ASN A 51 17.63 -5.21 -9.26
C ASN A 51 17.29 -6.08 -8.05
N PRO A 52 18.00 -5.92 -6.94
CA PRO A 52 17.61 -6.59 -5.70
C PRO A 52 16.27 -6.02 -5.21
N ALA A 53 15.42 -6.90 -4.69
CA ALA A 53 14.24 -6.46 -3.96
C ALA A 53 14.66 -5.73 -2.69
N PHE A 54 14.00 -4.62 -2.37
CA PHE A 54 14.16 -3.98 -1.08
C PHE A 54 13.54 -4.85 0.00
N ILE A 55 14.35 -5.31 0.95
CA ILE A 55 13.87 -6.10 2.09
C ILE A 55 13.60 -5.16 3.27
N PHE A 56 14.54 -4.27 3.56
CA PHE A 56 14.42 -3.27 4.61
C PHE A 56 15.01 -1.94 4.16
N ARG A 57 14.35 -0.85 4.54
CA ARG A 57 14.82 0.53 4.29
C ARG A 57 14.67 1.36 5.55
N ILE A 58 15.60 2.28 5.76
CA ILE A 58 15.57 3.17 6.93
C ILE A 58 14.26 3.97 7.04
N THR A 59 13.69 4.36 5.91
CA THR A 59 12.43 5.09 5.85
C THR A 59 11.26 4.26 6.41
N GLU A 60 11.24 2.96 6.11
CA GLU A 60 10.26 2.06 6.68
C GLU A 60 10.39 1.97 8.21
N MET A 61 11.62 1.96 8.72
CA MET A 61 11.87 1.94 10.17
C MET A 61 11.33 3.20 10.87
N TYR A 62 11.45 4.37 10.24
CA TYR A 62 10.80 5.58 10.73
C TYR A 62 9.28 5.44 10.80
N LEU A 63 8.66 4.91 9.74
CA LEU A 63 7.20 4.73 9.69
C LEU A 63 6.71 3.65 10.68
N ILE A 64 7.47 2.57 10.88
CA ILE A 64 7.18 1.57 11.92
C ILE A 64 7.28 2.20 13.31
N ARG A 65 8.31 2.99 13.56
CA ARG A 65 8.50 3.66 14.85
C ARG A 65 7.43 4.73 15.10
N ALA A 66 7.05 5.47 14.08
CA ALA A 66 5.93 6.42 14.15
C ALA A 66 4.65 5.71 14.56
N GLU A 67 4.34 4.58 13.93
CA GLU A 67 3.17 3.77 14.23
C GLU A 67 3.20 3.21 15.66
N ALA A 68 4.34 2.69 16.10
CA ALA A 68 4.50 2.11 17.43
C ALA A 68 4.37 3.14 18.55
N LYS A 69 4.78 4.39 18.30
CA LYS A 69 4.63 5.49 19.27
C LYS A 69 3.20 6.04 19.32
N GLY A 70 2.42 5.97 18.21
CA GLY A 70 1.10 6.58 18.10
C GLY A 70 1.14 8.11 18.17
N TYR A 71 -0.05 8.73 18.16
CA TYR A 71 -0.20 10.17 18.30
C TYR A 71 -0.15 10.59 19.78
N PRO A 72 0.47 11.72 20.14
CA PRO A 72 1.24 12.63 19.27
C PRO A 72 2.72 12.23 19.11
N ALA A 73 3.22 11.25 19.86
CA ALA A 73 4.65 10.96 19.97
C ALA A 73 5.29 10.46 18.66
N GLY A 74 4.50 9.90 17.74
CA GLY A 74 4.96 9.39 16.45
C GLY A 74 5.02 10.43 15.33
N ILE A 75 4.46 11.64 15.56
CA ILE A 75 4.28 12.63 14.49
C ILE A 75 5.62 13.16 13.95
N ASP A 76 6.65 13.25 14.78
CA ASP A 76 7.98 13.72 14.37
C ASP A 76 8.65 12.72 13.42
N ASP A 77 8.48 11.43 13.66
CA ASP A 77 9.01 10.38 12.78
C ASP A 77 8.29 10.38 11.42
N LEU A 78 6.97 10.55 11.42
CA LEU A 78 6.16 10.72 10.22
C LEU A 78 6.61 11.97 9.43
N ASN A 79 6.76 13.11 10.10
CA ASN A 79 7.17 14.36 9.49
C ASN A 79 8.60 14.29 8.94
N THR A 80 9.49 13.55 9.58
CA THR A 80 10.84 13.30 9.05
C THR A 80 10.77 12.67 7.66
N VAL A 81 9.90 11.69 7.46
CA VAL A 81 9.73 11.08 6.14
C VAL A 81 9.09 12.07 5.16
N ARG A 82 8.00 12.72 5.54
CA ARG A 82 7.26 13.67 4.71
C ARG A 82 8.14 14.81 4.17
N THR A 83 8.87 15.46 5.05
CA THR A 83 9.72 16.62 4.68
C THR A 83 10.88 16.20 3.76
N ASN A 84 11.47 15.04 3.98
CA ASN A 84 12.50 14.49 3.08
C ASN A 84 11.93 14.05 1.70
N ARG A 85 10.61 14.04 1.54
CA ARG A 85 9.92 13.74 0.26
C ARG A 85 9.26 14.97 -0.36
N GLY A 86 9.57 16.17 0.14
CA GLY A 86 9.08 17.44 -0.41
C GLY A 86 7.70 17.86 0.10
N LEU A 87 7.16 17.18 1.11
CA LEU A 87 5.86 17.52 1.71
C LEU A 87 6.04 18.40 2.96
N GLY A 88 4.98 19.12 3.29
CA GLY A 88 4.87 19.77 4.61
C GLY A 88 4.62 18.76 5.73
N ASN A 89 4.71 19.24 6.97
CA ASN A 89 4.34 18.45 8.13
C ASN A 89 2.88 17.99 8.06
N SER A 90 2.59 16.87 8.71
CA SER A 90 1.22 16.42 8.96
C SER A 90 0.49 17.43 9.82
N SER A 91 -0.79 17.69 9.49
CA SER A 91 -1.70 18.52 10.28
C SER A 91 -2.58 17.71 11.22
N ALA A 92 -2.29 16.41 11.38
CA ALA A 92 -3.06 15.53 12.25
C ALA A 92 -3.13 16.08 13.68
N SER A 93 -4.33 16.14 14.22
CA SER A 93 -4.67 16.61 15.56
C SER A 93 -5.27 15.52 16.45
N SER A 94 -5.43 14.32 15.89
CA SER A 94 -5.98 13.15 16.57
C SER A 94 -5.28 11.87 16.14
N GLU A 95 -5.43 10.80 16.94
CA GLU A 95 -4.92 9.47 16.59
C GLU A 95 -5.49 8.97 15.24
N SER A 96 -6.77 9.19 14.97
CA SER A 96 -7.41 8.77 13.72
C SER A 96 -6.81 9.46 12.51
N GLU A 97 -6.59 10.78 12.57
CA GLU A 97 -5.97 11.54 11.50
C GLU A 97 -4.51 11.14 11.32
N PHE A 98 -3.78 10.94 12.42
CA PHE A 98 -2.40 10.47 12.38
C PHE A 98 -2.29 9.09 11.69
N ILE A 99 -3.17 8.15 12.04
CA ILE A 99 -3.19 6.82 11.40
C ILE A 99 -3.49 6.94 9.89
N GLN A 100 -4.39 7.83 9.50
CA GLN A 100 -4.67 8.06 8.08
C GLN A 100 -3.44 8.62 7.35
N ASP A 101 -2.82 9.66 7.92
CA ASP A 101 -1.61 10.25 7.35
C ASP A 101 -0.45 9.24 7.27
N LEU A 102 -0.31 8.41 8.30
CA LEU A 102 0.69 7.34 8.33
C LEU A 102 0.43 6.29 7.23
N LEU A 103 -0.80 5.85 7.04
CA LEU A 103 -1.17 4.89 6.00
C LEU A 103 -0.97 5.45 4.59
N ASP A 104 -1.22 6.74 4.42
CA ASP A 104 -0.99 7.44 3.16
C ASP A 104 0.51 7.64 2.91
N GLU A 105 1.29 7.91 3.95
CA GLU A 105 2.75 7.99 3.83
C GLU A 105 3.36 6.63 3.50
N ARG A 106 2.91 5.55 4.16
CA ARG A 106 3.31 4.17 3.84
C ARG A 106 2.90 3.79 2.41
N LYS A 107 1.70 4.17 1.97
CA LYS A 107 1.24 3.97 0.59
C LYS A 107 2.17 4.64 -0.43
N ALA A 108 2.56 5.89 -0.17
CA ALA A 108 3.46 6.63 -1.05
C ALA A 108 4.88 6.07 -1.05
N GLU A 109 5.42 5.75 0.13
CA GLU A 109 6.81 5.32 0.30
C GLU A 109 7.04 3.86 -0.11
N LEU A 110 6.10 2.97 0.22
CA LEU A 110 6.24 1.52 0.06
C LEU A 110 5.41 0.98 -1.12
N ASN A 111 5.00 1.86 -2.06
CA ASN A 111 4.30 1.40 -3.26
C ASN A 111 5.17 0.40 -4.05
N PHE A 112 4.54 -0.61 -4.65
CA PHE A 112 5.17 -1.72 -5.38
C PHE A 112 6.09 -2.63 -4.54
N GLU A 113 6.12 -2.48 -3.20
CA GLU A 113 6.91 -3.31 -2.29
C GLU A 113 6.07 -4.36 -1.53
N GLY A 114 4.78 -4.48 -1.83
CA GLY A 114 3.90 -5.53 -1.29
C GLY A 114 3.31 -5.25 0.09
N HIS A 115 3.52 -4.08 0.70
CA HIS A 115 3.12 -3.77 2.07
C HIS A 115 1.63 -3.42 2.22
N ARG A 116 1.00 -2.83 1.19
CA ARG A 116 -0.32 -2.17 1.31
C ARG A 116 -1.42 -3.05 1.87
N MET A 117 -1.52 -4.30 1.45
CA MET A 117 -2.54 -5.22 1.93
C MET A 117 -2.43 -5.46 3.44
N PHE A 118 -1.21 -5.66 3.93
CA PHE A 118 -0.95 -5.90 5.34
C PHE A 118 -1.20 -4.65 6.19
N ASP A 119 -0.85 -3.47 5.67
CA ASP A 119 -1.11 -2.19 6.33
C ASP A 119 -2.61 -1.96 6.53
N LEU A 120 -3.40 -2.19 5.49
CA LEU A 120 -4.86 -2.05 5.53
C LEU A 120 -5.50 -3.09 6.45
N ALA A 121 -5.06 -4.35 6.38
CA ALA A 121 -5.62 -5.43 7.19
C ALA A 121 -5.42 -5.19 8.69
N ARG A 122 -4.20 -4.85 9.12
CA ARG A 122 -3.92 -4.64 10.55
C ARG A 122 -4.56 -3.36 11.13
N LYS A 123 -4.97 -2.42 10.27
CA LYS A 123 -5.69 -1.19 10.67
C LYS A 123 -7.20 -1.28 10.47
N GLY A 124 -7.74 -2.46 10.09
CA GLY A 124 -9.17 -2.65 9.87
C GLY A 124 -9.75 -1.82 8.71
N GLN A 125 -8.91 -1.44 7.75
CA GLN A 125 -9.30 -0.62 6.60
C GLN A 125 -9.35 -1.41 5.28
N PHE A 126 -9.15 -2.72 5.33
CA PHE A 126 -9.05 -3.55 4.14
C PHE A 126 -10.35 -3.54 3.32
N ALA A 127 -11.48 -3.82 3.94
CA ALA A 127 -12.76 -3.87 3.25
C ALA A 127 -13.13 -2.52 2.60
N VAL A 128 -12.91 -1.43 3.30
CA VAL A 128 -13.20 -0.07 2.80
C VAL A 128 -12.31 0.28 1.62
N ALA A 129 -10.99 0.16 1.80
CA ALA A 129 -10.03 0.61 0.80
C ALA A 129 -9.99 -0.29 -0.44
N VAL A 130 -10.09 -1.61 -0.29
CA VAL A 130 -10.10 -2.55 -1.41
C VAL A 130 -11.48 -2.63 -2.04
N GLY A 131 -12.54 -2.55 -1.23
CA GLY A 131 -13.91 -2.56 -1.69
C GLY A 131 -14.25 -1.38 -2.59
N ALA A 132 -13.72 -0.20 -2.30
CA ALA A 132 -13.89 0.99 -3.16
C ALA A 132 -13.46 0.77 -4.61
N VAL A 133 -12.52 -0.17 -4.84
CA VAL A 133 -11.94 -0.46 -6.16
C VAL A 133 -12.46 -1.75 -6.76
N LYS A 134 -12.76 -2.73 -5.94
CA LYS A 134 -13.02 -4.12 -6.36
C LYS A 134 -14.45 -4.57 -6.22
N ASN A 135 -15.28 -3.86 -5.45
CA ASN A 135 -16.70 -4.22 -5.34
C ASN A 135 -17.41 -4.11 -6.70
N SER A 136 -18.27 -5.05 -6.96
CA SER A 136 -19.16 -5.09 -8.13
C SER A 136 -20.56 -5.52 -7.70
N SER A 137 -21.51 -5.62 -8.64
CA SER A 137 -22.85 -6.18 -8.38
C SER A 137 -22.80 -7.61 -7.81
N ASP A 138 -21.76 -8.36 -8.20
CA ASP A 138 -21.69 -9.80 -7.94
C ASP A 138 -20.71 -10.15 -6.81
N TYR A 139 -19.92 -9.17 -6.34
CA TYR A 139 -18.88 -9.42 -5.36
C TYR A 139 -18.67 -8.20 -4.44
N THR A 140 -18.67 -8.47 -3.14
CA THR A 140 -18.39 -7.47 -2.10
C THR A 140 -17.19 -7.89 -1.26
N ILE A 141 -16.21 -7.02 -1.13
CA ILE A 141 -15.06 -7.20 -0.26
C ILE A 141 -15.48 -6.97 1.19
N SER A 142 -15.07 -7.88 2.05
CA SER A 142 -15.24 -7.82 3.51
C SER A 142 -13.89 -7.99 4.21
N ASP A 143 -13.80 -7.66 5.48
CA ASP A 143 -12.52 -7.73 6.23
C ASP A 143 -11.97 -9.16 6.32
N PHE A 144 -12.81 -10.19 6.29
CA PHE A 144 -12.33 -11.56 6.28
C PHE A 144 -11.52 -11.91 5.01
N ASN A 145 -11.72 -11.18 3.91
CA ASN A 145 -10.97 -11.39 2.67
C ASN A 145 -9.50 -10.97 2.78
N ALA A 146 -9.12 -10.25 3.85
CA ALA A 146 -7.74 -9.97 4.17
C ALA A 146 -6.94 -11.23 4.58
N ILE A 147 -7.64 -12.27 4.97
CA ILE A 147 -7.06 -13.58 5.32
C ILE A 147 -7.49 -14.58 4.25
N PHE A 148 -6.53 -15.27 3.62
CA PHE A 148 -6.86 -16.28 2.61
C PHE A 148 -7.59 -17.48 3.20
N PRO A 149 -8.48 -18.14 2.41
CA PRO A 149 -9.09 -19.39 2.86
C PRO A 149 -8.03 -20.49 2.97
N ILE A 150 -8.23 -21.38 3.94
CA ILE A 150 -7.45 -22.61 4.00
C ILE A 150 -7.87 -23.49 2.81
N PRO A 151 -6.93 -24.03 2.03
CA PRO A 151 -7.26 -24.89 0.90
C PRO A 151 -8.19 -26.04 1.29
N LYS A 152 -9.17 -26.33 0.45
CA LYS A 152 -10.18 -27.37 0.72
C LYS A 152 -9.55 -28.72 1.07
N GLN A 153 -8.48 -29.09 0.38
CA GLN A 153 -7.78 -30.35 0.64
C GLN A 153 -7.27 -30.42 2.08
N GLU A 154 -6.72 -29.32 2.60
CA GLU A 154 -6.19 -29.24 3.97
C GLU A 154 -7.32 -29.33 5.02
N THR A 155 -8.47 -28.69 4.75
CA THR A 155 -9.62 -28.80 5.67
C THR A 155 -10.15 -30.23 5.75
N ILE A 156 -10.09 -31.00 4.67
CA ILE A 156 -10.52 -32.42 4.63
C ILE A 156 -9.45 -33.34 5.25
N THR A 157 -8.23 -33.26 4.77
CA THR A 157 -7.16 -34.22 5.12
C THR A 157 -6.63 -33.99 6.53
N ALA A 158 -6.30 -32.72 6.87
CA ALA A 158 -5.77 -32.34 8.17
C ALA A 158 -6.86 -31.95 9.18
N LYS A 159 -8.13 -31.98 8.78
CA LYS A 159 -9.31 -31.59 9.60
C LYS A 159 -9.16 -30.17 10.18
N LEU A 160 -8.54 -29.28 9.44
CA LEU A 160 -8.37 -27.89 9.85
C LEU A 160 -9.69 -27.14 9.75
N LYS A 161 -9.98 -26.31 10.75
CA LYS A 161 -11.14 -25.42 10.74
C LYS A 161 -10.88 -24.29 9.76
N GLN A 162 -11.82 -24.06 8.85
CA GLN A 162 -11.75 -22.94 7.89
C GLN A 162 -11.74 -21.59 8.61
N ASN A 163 -11.08 -20.62 8.01
CA ASN A 163 -11.08 -19.23 8.47
C ASN A 163 -12.51 -18.66 8.46
N PRO A 164 -12.88 -17.80 9.43
CA PRO A 164 -14.19 -17.18 9.49
C PRO A 164 -14.56 -16.46 8.18
N GLY A 165 -15.83 -16.56 7.78
CA GLY A 165 -16.34 -15.92 6.57
C GLY A 165 -16.25 -16.77 5.31
N TYR A 166 -15.44 -17.83 5.29
CA TYR A 166 -15.35 -18.76 4.18
C TYR A 166 -16.24 -19.98 4.39
N PRO A 167 -16.77 -20.60 3.30
CA PRO A 167 -17.61 -21.80 3.40
C PRO A 167 -16.87 -22.91 4.14
N THR A 168 -17.55 -23.50 5.12
CA THR A 168 -17.12 -24.77 5.72
C THR A 168 -17.63 -25.91 4.85
N ASN A 169 -16.77 -26.82 4.50
CA ASN A 169 -17.15 -28.04 3.74
C ASN A 169 -17.87 -29.03 4.63
#